data_b59a33541ca23806e3198ac6d35a5a6e
#
_entry.id   b59a33541ca23806e3198ac6d35a5a6e
#
_cell.length_a   1.000
_cell.length_b   1.000
_cell.length_c   1.000
_cell.angle_alpha   90.00
_cell.angle_beta   90.00
_cell.angle_gamma   90.00
#
_symmetry.space_group_name_H-M   'P 1'
#
loop_
_entity.id
_entity.type
_entity.pdbx_description
1 polymer ?
#
loop_
_entity_poly.entity_id
_entity_poly.type
_entity_poly.pdbx_seq_one_letter_code
_entity_poly.pdbx_strand_id
1 'polypeptide(L)'
;MDINLIKNYIEKSDFDENIIFNADINTALEKSISNNIDEVIELIRKIDKFIDNQDFSNILKELSKKFLLIKDRKNISFETKNIENCTLKYSNTLSLDDGYKIPEENEEVLMAYLLYIITKKIQRRFNFLSKNKEIKFELLDYISKSRDFFHIMYKFLQEKVMIKYVVELISEKLSSMEIDSNLSLEKAKKIIRAGQKKAKEMNLAAVFAVVNSEGNLIIEERMDNAILVSVEVAYKKAYTAAALKLNTADLTPLVQPGAMFYGLQADPKYIIFGGGVLLKVDGKIVGAVGVSGGSAQEDMEIAKACVDAFETI
;
A
#
# COMPACT_ATOMS: atom_id res chain seq x y z
N MET A 1 28.08 0.47 4.63
CA MET A 1 28.32 0.85 6.05
C MET A 1 27.63 -0.17 6.93
N ASP A 2 28.29 -0.68 7.97
CA ASP A 2 27.70 -1.78 8.78
C ASP A 2 26.51 -1.27 9.61
N ILE A 3 25.31 -1.79 9.35
CA ILE A 3 24.05 -1.43 10.01
C ILE A 3 24.14 -1.63 11.54
N ASN A 4 24.89 -2.64 11.98
CA ASN A 4 25.11 -2.89 13.42
C ASN A 4 25.94 -1.80 14.08
N LEU A 5 26.89 -1.21 13.35
CA LEU A 5 27.67 -0.06 13.81
C LEU A 5 26.79 1.17 14.02
N ILE A 6 25.80 1.37 13.15
CA ILE A 6 24.82 2.46 13.21
C ILE A 6 23.88 2.28 14.41
N LYS A 7 23.35 1.06 14.62
CA LYS A 7 22.51 0.73 15.79
C LYS A 7 23.25 0.97 17.10
N ASN A 8 24.48 0.48 17.23
CA ASN A 8 25.34 0.70 18.42
C ASN A 8 25.65 2.18 18.65
N TYR A 9 25.77 3.00 17.60
CA TYR A 9 26.01 4.42 17.72
C TYR A 9 24.78 5.18 18.24
N ILE A 10 23.59 4.76 17.83
CA ILE A 10 22.30 5.32 18.28
C ILE A 10 22.08 5.00 19.79
N GLU A 11 22.33 3.76 20.21
CA GLU A 11 22.14 3.31 21.60
C GLU A 11 23.12 3.97 22.60
N LYS A 12 24.35 4.31 22.17
CA LYS A 12 25.37 4.98 23.01
C LYS A 12 25.26 6.50 23.07
N SER A 13 24.14 7.07 22.64
CA SER A 13 24.05 8.53 22.40
C SER A 13 23.70 9.40 23.61
N ASP A 14 23.44 8.83 24.78
CA ASP A 14 23.07 9.61 25.96
C ASP A 14 24.32 10.16 26.68
N PHE A 15 24.35 11.49 26.77
CA PHE A 15 25.37 12.25 27.46
C PHE A 15 24.87 12.52 28.89
N ASP A 16 25.67 12.12 29.89
CA ASP A 16 25.35 12.38 31.30
C ASP A 16 25.52 13.88 31.60
N GLU A 17 24.44 14.60 31.90
CA GLU A 17 24.41 16.04 32.16
C GLU A 17 25.06 16.43 33.51
N ASN A 18 25.52 15.48 34.32
CA ASN A 18 26.04 15.68 35.68
C ASN A 18 27.56 15.88 35.76
N ILE A 19 28.26 16.09 34.64
CA ILE A 19 29.72 16.27 34.63
C ILE A 19 30.15 17.64 35.17
N ILE A 20 31.04 17.68 36.15
CA ILE A 20 31.60 18.88 36.78
C ILE A 20 32.54 19.62 35.80
N PHE A 21 32.38 20.96 35.68
CA PHE A 21 33.10 21.80 34.73
C PHE A 21 34.57 22.06 35.13
N ASN A 22 35.49 21.78 34.18
CA ASN A 22 36.84 22.36 34.17
C ASN A 22 37.24 22.72 32.71
N ALA A 23 38.40 23.42 32.55
CA ALA A 23 38.89 23.88 31.25
C ALA A 23 39.12 22.73 30.23
N ASP A 24 39.47 21.55 30.73
CA ASP A 24 39.76 20.35 29.94
C ASP A 24 38.48 19.80 29.29
N ILE A 25 37.34 19.95 29.98
CA ILE A 25 36.04 19.50 29.46
C ILE A 25 35.60 20.37 28.30
N ASN A 26 35.76 21.72 28.38
CA ASN A 26 35.42 22.60 27.28
C ASN A 26 36.25 22.31 26.03
N THR A 27 37.54 22.04 26.17
CA THR A 27 38.42 21.64 25.07
C THR A 27 38.00 20.26 24.48
N ALA A 28 37.66 19.30 25.33
CA ALA A 28 37.17 17.98 24.89
C ALA A 28 35.82 18.09 24.15
N LEU A 29 34.89 18.95 24.61
CA LEU A 29 33.62 19.24 23.95
C LEU A 29 33.79 19.89 22.59
N GLU A 30 34.67 20.90 22.48
CA GLU A 30 34.98 21.57 21.21
C GLU A 30 35.56 20.58 20.18
N LYS A 31 36.48 19.72 20.60
CA LYS A 31 37.03 18.62 19.77
C LYS A 31 35.95 17.64 19.34
N SER A 32 35.05 17.26 20.27
CA SER A 32 33.95 16.38 20.00
C SER A 32 32.92 17.00 19.02
N ILE A 33 32.63 18.30 19.16
CA ILE A 33 31.78 19.03 18.19
C ILE A 33 32.45 19.02 16.82
N SER A 34 33.75 19.30 16.72
CA SER A 34 34.50 19.31 15.45
C SER A 34 34.42 17.93 14.76
N ASN A 35 34.62 16.86 15.50
CA ASN A 35 34.52 15.49 14.96
C ASN A 35 33.09 15.19 14.44
N ASN A 36 32.07 15.57 15.19
CA ASN A 36 30.68 15.36 14.75
C ASN A 36 30.32 16.22 13.53
N ILE A 37 30.91 17.40 13.38
CA ILE A 37 30.74 18.21 12.18
C ILE A 37 31.35 17.50 10.96
N ASP A 38 32.51 16.87 11.12
CA ASP A 38 33.14 16.07 10.05
C ASP A 38 32.23 14.89 9.64
N GLU A 39 31.65 14.19 10.61
CA GLU A 39 30.70 13.11 10.37
C GLU A 39 29.46 13.61 9.61
N VAL A 40 28.91 14.76 9.99
CA VAL A 40 27.76 15.37 9.30
C VAL A 40 28.11 15.72 7.85
N ILE A 41 29.27 16.33 7.61
CA ILE A 41 29.73 16.70 6.27
C ILE A 41 29.91 15.44 5.39
N GLU A 42 30.49 14.38 5.94
CA GLU A 42 30.69 13.12 5.22
C GLU A 42 29.35 12.45 4.88
N LEU A 43 28.42 12.39 5.84
CA LEU A 43 27.09 11.83 5.63
C LEU A 43 26.28 12.64 4.61
N ILE A 44 26.35 13.97 4.65
CA ILE A 44 25.71 14.83 3.64
C ILE A 44 26.23 14.49 2.24
N ARG A 45 27.54 14.32 2.06
CA ARG A 45 28.13 13.96 0.76
C ARG A 45 27.71 12.58 0.27
N LYS A 46 27.47 11.65 1.19
CA LYS A 46 26.98 10.30 0.85
C LYS A 46 25.52 10.35 0.45
N ILE A 47 24.66 10.92 1.29
CA ILE A 47 23.22 10.92 1.06
C ILE A 47 22.81 11.75 -0.16
N ASP A 48 23.51 12.87 -0.46
CA ASP A 48 23.25 13.70 -1.64
C ASP A 48 23.37 12.94 -2.98
N LYS A 49 24.11 11.83 -2.98
CA LYS A 49 24.23 10.95 -4.17
C LYS A 49 22.99 10.08 -4.42
N PHE A 50 22.22 9.81 -3.39
CA PHE A 50 21.05 8.92 -3.44
C PHE A 50 19.73 9.69 -3.48
N ILE A 51 19.72 10.96 -3.01
CA ILE A 51 18.50 11.76 -2.93
C ILE A 51 18.10 12.24 -4.33
N ASP A 52 16.98 11.73 -4.81
CA ASP A 52 16.29 12.20 -6.02
C ASP A 52 15.28 13.32 -5.66
N ASN A 53 15.76 14.37 -4.98
CA ASN A 53 14.98 15.54 -4.61
C ASN A 53 15.87 16.77 -4.65
N GLN A 54 15.66 17.64 -5.64
CA GLN A 54 16.50 18.80 -5.90
C GLN A 54 16.48 19.81 -4.76
N ASP A 55 15.34 19.98 -4.08
CA ASP A 55 15.25 20.92 -2.94
C ASP A 55 16.14 20.46 -1.79
N PHE A 56 16.08 19.16 -1.45
CA PHE A 56 16.94 18.58 -0.41
C PHE A 56 18.43 18.65 -0.80
N SER A 57 18.77 18.30 -2.04
CA SER A 57 20.14 18.38 -2.54
C SER A 57 20.70 19.80 -2.43
N ASN A 58 19.93 20.83 -2.78
CA ASN A 58 20.34 22.23 -2.67
C ASN A 58 20.63 22.63 -1.22
N ILE A 59 19.73 22.26 -0.28
CA ILE A 59 19.93 22.53 1.15
C ILE A 59 21.11 21.75 1.71
N LEU A 60 21.29 20.47 1.33
CA LEU A 60 22.43 19.66 1.77
C LEU A 60 23.77 20.25 1.36
N LYS A 61 23.87 20.78 0.14
CA LYS A 61 25.08 21.48 -0.35
C LYS A 61 25.35 22.78 0.42
N GLU A 62 24.31 23.54 0.73
CA GLU A 62 24.40 24.72 1.57
C GLU A 62 24.88 24.37 2.99
N LEU A 63 24.23 23.37 3.62
CA LEU A 63 24.59 22.89 4.96
C LEU A 63 26.03 22.39 5.02
N SER A 64 26.46 21.59 4.05
CA SER A 64 27.85 21.08 4.00
C SER A 64 28.88 22.21 4.01
N LYS A 65 28.65 23.26 3.22
CA LYS A 65 29.53 24.45 3.20
C LYS A 65 29.51 25.21 4.54
N LYS A 66 28.33 25.41 5.12
CA LYS A 66 28.19 26.16 6.39
C LYS A 66 28.78 25.39 7.57
N PHE A 67 28.56 24.06 7.66
CA PHE A 67 29.19 23.24 8.70
C PHE A 67 30.72 23.27 8.62
N LEU A 68 31.30 23.27 7.42
CA LEU A 68 32.75 23.43 7.26
C LEU A 68 33.25 24.78 7.79
N LEU A 69 32.51 25.85 7.52
CA LEU A 69 32.87 27.19 8.02
C LEU A 69 32.70 27.29 9.55
N ILE A 70 31.70 26.63 10.13
CA ILE A 70 31.53 26.56 11.60
C ILE A 70 32.74 25.84 12.21
N LYS A 71 33.18 24.73 11.62
CA LYS A 71 34.38 24.03 12.06
C LYS A 71 35.61 24.88 12.05
N ASP A 72 35.81 25.66 10.96
CA ASP A 72 36.96 26.54 10.77
C ASP A 72 36.87 27.84 11.61
N ARG A 73 35.81 28.00 12.44
CA ARG A 73 35.57 29.20 13.28
C ARG A 73 35.57 30.52 12.51
N LYS A 74 35.19 30.47 11.22
CA LYS A 74 35.13 31.67 10.38
C LYS A 74 33.91 32.54 10.73
N ASN A 75 34.05 33.85 10.59
CA ASN A 75 32.95 34.78 10.82
C ASN A 75 31.95 34.67 9.65
N ILE A 76 30.71 34.24 9.90
CA ILE A 76 29.71 33.89 8.89
C ILE A 76 28.37 34.50 9.27
N SER A 77 27.58 34.91 8.27
CA SER A 77 26.15 35.14 8.43
C SER A 77 25.41 33.80 8.38
N PHE A 78 24.53 33.56 9.33
CA PHE A 78 23.70 32.38 9.39
C PHE A 78 22.29 32.70 8.89
N GLU A 79 22.05 32.53 7.59
CA GLU A 79 20.74 32.69 7.01
C GLU A 79 20.00 31.35 7.06
N THR A 80 18.82 31.33 7.71
CA THR A 80 18.01 30.09 7.92
C THR A 80 16.84 30.00 6.97
N LYS A 81 16.48 31.05 6.26
CA LYS A 81 15.25 31.17 5.46
C LYS A 81 15.06 30.05 4.44
N ASN A 82 16.11 29.63 3.75
CA ASN A 82 16.04 28.55 2.78
C ASN A 82 15.73 27.19 3.45
N ILE A 83 16.40 26.95 4.58
CA ILE A 83 16.20 25.74 5.39
C ILE A 83 14.76 25.68 5.92
N GLU A 84 14.28 26.78 6.49
CA GLU A 84 12.93 26.89 7.05
C GLU A 84 11.86 26.70 5.98
N ASN A 85 11.99 27.35 4.83
CA ASN A 85 11.04 27.20 3.72
C ASN A 85 10.98 25.76 3.22
N CYS A 86 12.13 25.10 3.06
CA CYS A 86 12.20 23.72 2.66
C CYS A 86 11.57 22.80 3.72
N THR A 87 11.92 22.98 4.99
CA THR A 87 11.37 22.23 6.12
C THR A 87 9.85 22.36 6.18
N LEU A 88 9.31 23.58 6.09
CA LEU A 88 7.88 23.85 6.12
C LEU A 88 7.15 23.22 4.93
N LYS A 89 7.72 23.35 3.72
CA LYS A 89 7.14 22.75 2.50
C LYS A 89 6.89 21.24 2.68
N TYR A 90 7.89 20.52 3.18
CA TYR A 90 7.79 19.07 3.28
C TYR A 90 7.08 18.60 4.56
N SER A 91 7.16 19.35 5.68
CA SER A 91 6.39 18.99 6.89
C SER A 91 4.88 18.97 6.66
N ASN A 92 4.36 19.83 5.78
CA ASN A 92 2.93 19.89 5.44
C ASN A 92 2.48 18.76 4.51
N THR A 93 3.41 18.01 3.91
CA THR A 93 3.09 16.88 3.01
C THR A 93 3.16 15.53 3.70
N LEU A 94 3.72 15.46 4.91
CA LEU A 94 3.88 14.21 5.64
C LEU A 94 2.58 13.77 6.29
N SER A 95 2.24 12.50 6.12
CA SER A 95 1.03 11.88 6.66
C SER A 95 1.32 10.83 7.74
N LEU A 96 2.57 10.43 7.92
CA LEU A 96 2.94 9.38 8.85
C LEU A 96 3.12 9.89 10.29
N ASP A 97 2.45 9.23 11.25
CA ASP A 97 2.69 9.39 12.69
C ASP A 97 4.02 8.76 13.14
N ASP A 98 4.53 9.16 14.33
CA ASP A 98 5.83 8.74 14.87
C ASP A 98 5.94 7.22 15.19
N GLY A 99 4.90 6.43 14.96
CA GLY A 99 4.82 5.01 15.31
C GLY A 99 5.30 4.00 14.26
N TYR A 100 5.69 4.43 13.07
CA TYR A 100 6.11 3.50 12.02
C TYR A 100 7.54 3.01 12.22
N LYS A 101 7.69 1.68 12.31
CA LYS A 101 9.02 1.03 12.30
C LYS A 101 9.59 1.06 10.88
N ILE A 102 10.83 1.53 10.75
CA ILE A 102 11.57 1.53 9.48
C ILE A 102 11.83 0.08 9.08
N PRO A 103 11.65 -0.30 7.79
CA PRO A 103 12.27 -1.51 7.27
C PRO A 103 13.77 -1.43 7.53
N GLU A 104 14.34 -2.40 8.23
CA GLU A 104 15.68 -2.34 8.86
C GLU A 104 16.86 -2.20 7.87
N GLU A 105 16.61 -2.12 6.55
CA GLU A 105 17.62 -2.29 5.50
C GLU A 105 17.78 -1.08 4.56
N ASN A 106 17.09 0.05 4.75
CA ASN A 106 17.22 1.18 3.83
C ASN A 106 18.33 2.14 4.27
N GLU A 107 19.45 2.12 3.53
CA GLU A 107 20.65 2.91 3.82
C GLU A 107 20.40 4.42 3.78
N GLU A 108 19.55 4.91 2.87
CA GLU A 108 19.22 6.34 2.74
C GLU A 108 18.46 6.86 3.97
N VAL A 109 17.46 6.11 4.43
CA VAL A 109 16.66 6.45 5.61
C VAL A 109 17.53 6.45 6.86
N LEU A 110 18.42 5.46 6.99
CA LEU A 110 19.36 5.37 8.11
C LEU A 110 20.37 6.52 8.12
N MET A 111 20.92 6.91 6.97
CA MET A 111 21.82 8.07 6.86
C MET A 111 21.11 9.37 7.23
N ALA A 112 19.86 9.57 6.78
CA ALA A 112 19.07 10.75 7.15
C ALA A 112 18.80 10.80 8.66
N TYR A 113 18.48 9.65 9.27
CA TYR A 113 18.30 9.55 10.72
C TYR A 113 19.58 9.86 11.49
N LEU A 114 20.73 9.35 11.02
CA LEU A 114 22.04 9.69 11.62
C LEU A 114 22.35 11.18 11.54
N LEU A 115 22.08 11.84 10.42
CA LEU A 115 22.24 13.30 10.28
C LEU A 115 21.44 14.04 11.34
N TYR A 116 20.18 13.64 11.55
CA TYR A 116 19.33 14.19 12.61
C TYR A 116 19.94 13.98 14.00
N ILE A 117 20.34 12.77 14.35
CA ILE A 117 20.87 12.42 15.67
C ILE A 117 22.19 13.12 15.94
N ILE A 118 23.12 13.15 14.98
CA ILE A 118 24.42 13.79 15.15
C ILE A 118 24.25 15.31 15.29
N THR A 119 23.38 15.93 14.51
CA THR A 119 23.10 17.36 14.61
C THR A 119 22.43 17.71 15.93
N LYS A 120 21.55 16.85 16.45
CA LYS A 120 20.97 16.97 17.81
C LYS A 120 22.05 16.92 18.89
N LYS A 121 23.06 16.03 18.76
CA LYS A 121 24.22 15.99 19.66
C LYS A 121 25.06 17.28 19.59
N ILE A 122 25.32 17.77 18.38
CA ILE A 122 26.04 19.03 18.17
C ILE A 122 25.30 20.17 18.88
N GLN A 123 23.99 20.30 18.70
CA GLN A 123 23.16 21.32 19.34
C GLN A 123 23.24 21.25 20.87
N ARG A 124 23.07 20.06 21.46
CA ARG A 124 23.16 19.87 22.92
C ARG A 124 24.52 20.33 23.46
N ARG A 125 25.62 19.99 22.77
CA ARG A 125 26.96 20.37 23.16
C ARG A 125 27.22 21.88 23.04
N PHE A 126 26.71 22.52 22.00
CA PHE A 126 26.78 23.98 21.88
C PHE A 126 25.95 24.68 22.95
N ASN A 127 24.74 24.19 23.25
CA ASN A 127 23.92 24.72 24.35
C ASN A 127 24.62 24.56 25.72
N PHE A 128 25.37 23.47 25.89
CA PHE A 128 26.16 23.28 27.12
C PHE A 128 27.35 24.24 27.17
N LEU A 129 28.11 24.41 26.10
CA LEU A 129 29.21 25.37 26.01
C LEU A 129 28.74 26.81 26.20
N SER A 130 27.53 27.16 25.74
CA SER A 130 26.98 28.53 25.87
C SER A 130 26.73 28.98 27.31
N LYS A 131 26.71 28.04 28.27
CA LYS A 131 26.59 28.33 29.71
C LYS A 131 27.86 29.01 30.25
N ASN A 132 29.04 28.77 29.63
CA ASN A 132 30.34 29.24 30.11
C ASN A 132 31.18 29.99 29.06
N LYS A 133 30.68 30.05 27.83
CA LYS A 133 31.37 30.72 26.71
C LYS A 133 30.33 31.45 25.87
N GLU A 134 30.65 32.66 25.47
CA GLU A 134 29.79 33.44 24.57
C GLU A 134 29.72 32.74 23.20
N ILE A 135 28.54 32.26 22.87
CA ILE A 135 28.21 31.64 21.57
C ILE A 135 27.11 32.47 20.94
N LYS A 136 27.30 32.85 19.66
CA LYS A 136 26.32 33.65 18.92
C LYS A 136 24.99 32.93 18.82
N PHE A 137 23.90 33.61 19.12
CA PHE A 137 22.53 33.07 19.03
C PHE A 137 22.22 32.53 17.63
N GLU A 138 22.66 33.26 16.59
CA GLU A 138 22.45 32.87 15.18
C GLU A 138 23.08 31.52 14.83
N LEU A 139 24.19 31.15 15.48
CA LEU A 139 24.79 29.81 15.32
C LEU A 139 23.92 28.74 15.94
N LEU A 140 23.39 28.97 17.14
CA LEU A 140 22.53 28.03 17.83
C LEU A 140 21.24 27.82 17.06
N ASP A 141 20.63 28.90 16.56
CA ASP A 141 19.42 28.86 15.73
C ASP A 141 19.67 28.11 14.42
N TYR A 142 20.78 28.38 13.74
CA TYR A 142 21.17 27.70 12.51
C TYR A 142 21.30 26.18 12.71
N ILE A 143 21.94 25.75 13.78
CA ILE A 143 22.07 24.32 14.11
C ILE A 143 20.70 23.70 14.44
N SER A 144 19.84 24.44 15.14
CA SER A 144 18.46 24.01 15.43
C SER A 144 17.66 23.79 14.16
N LYS A 145 17.66 24.76 13.24
CA LYS A 145 16.96 24.66 11.96
C LYS A 145 17.54 23.54 11.07
N SER A 146 18.85 23.35 11.07
CA SER A 146 19.50 22.24 10.37
C SER A 146 19.04 20.88 10.92
N ARG A 147 18.92 20.72 12.24
CA ARG A 147 18.39 19.52 12.88
C ARG A 147 16.95 19.26 12.46
N ASP A 148 16.10 20.27 12.46
CA ASP A 148 14.69 20.15 12.09
C ASP A 148 14.54 19.76 10.61
N PHE A 149 15.37 20.33 9.74
CA PHE A 149 15.45 19.92 8.34
C PHE A 149 15.83 18.44 8.18
N PHE A 150 16.87 17.98 8.87
CA PHE A 150 17.26 16.55 8.80
C PHE A 150 16.18 15.63 9.34
N HIS A 151 15.43 16.05 10.36
CA HIS A 151 14.30 15.30 10.87
C HIS A 151 13.18 15.17 9.83
N ILE A 152 12.81 16.26 9.16
CA ILE A 152 11.79 16.24 8.10
C ILE A 152 12.26 15.45 6.88
N MET A 153 13.51 15.60 6.48
CA MET A 153 14.09 14.79 5.39
C MET A 153 14.05 13.29 5.72
N TYR A 154 14.40 12.90 6.95
CA TYR A 154 14.29 11.52 7.42
C TYR A 154 12.85 10.99 7.31
N LYS A 155 11.88 11.73 7.83
CA LYS A 155 10.46 11.34 7.75
C LYS A 155 9.98 11.22 6.30
N PHE A 156 10.35 12.13 5.44
CA PHE A 156 10.00 12.09 4.02
C PHE A 156 10.56 10.84 3.31
N LEU A 157 11.82 10.52 3.55
CA LEU A 157 12.43 9.32 2.98
C LEU A 157 11.80 8.04 3.53
N GLN A 158 11.47 8.01 4.82
CA GLN A 158 10.76 6.90 5.47
C GLN A 158 9.40 6.67 4.81
N GLU A 159 8.62 7.73 4.58
CA GLU A 159 7.31 7.64 3.92
C GLU A 159 7.44 7.15 2.47
N LYS A 160 8.42 7.67 1.71
CA LYS A 160 8.71 7.24 0.34
C LYS A 160 9.04 5.74 0.26
N VAL A 161 9.85 5.23 1.18
CA VAL A 161 10.21 3.80 1.24
C VAL A 161 9.00 2.95 1.61
N MET A 162 8.18 3.39 2.55
CA MET A 162 6.96 2.68 2.93
C MET A 162 5.97 2.59 1.78
N ILE A 163 5.75 3.69 1.05
CA ILE A 163 4.87 3.69 -0.13
C ILE A 163 5.38 2.70 -1.18
N LYS A 164 6.69 2.70 -1.46
CA LYS A 164 7.30 1.76 -2.40
C LYS A 164 7.07 0.31 -1.96
N TYR A 165 7.32 0.00 -0.69
CA TYR A 165 7.12 -1.33 -0.13
C TYR A 165 5.66 -1.79 -0.22
N VAL A 166 4.70 -0.91 0.10
CA VAL A 166 3.26 -1.21 -0.01
C VAL A 166 2.85 -1.46 -1.47
N VAL A 167 3.36 -0.65 -2.41
CA VAL A 167 3.11 -0.84 -3.85
C VAL A 167 3.68 -2.18 -4.35
N GLU A 168 4.89 -2.55 -3.94
CA GLU A 168 5.50 -3.84 -4.28
C GLU A 168 4.69 -5.01 -3.71
N LEU A 169 4.27 -4.93 -2.44
CA LEU A 169 3.44 -5.94 -1.79
C LEU A 169 2.08 -6.11 -2.48
N ILE A 170 1.44 -5.01 -2.86
CA ILE A 170 0.18 -5.02 -3.61
C ILE A 170 0.39 -5.62 -4.99
N SER A 171 1.47 -5.24 -5.69
CA SER A 171 1.81 -5.75 -7.02
C SER A 171 2.09 -7.25 -6.99
N GLU A 172 2.83 -7.74 -5.98
CA GLU A 172 3.08 -9.16 -5.76
C GLU A 172 1.78 -9.91 -5.48
N LYS A 173 0.92 -9.36 -4.63
CA LYS A 173 -0.38 -9.96 -4.33
C LYS A 173 -1.32 -9.95 -5.52
N LEU A 174 -1.31 -8.90 -6.34
CA LEU A 174 -2.08 -8.83 -7.59
C LEU A 174 -1.52 -9.81 -8.64
N SER A 175 -0.22 -10.00 -8.73
CA SER A 175 0.40 -10.97 -9.64
C SER A 175 0.21 -12.41 -9.18
N SER A 176 0.11 -12.65 -7.87
CA SER A 176 -0.22 -13.96 -7.29
C SER A 176 -1.73 -14.25 -7.28
N MET A 177 -2.59 -13.26 -7.48
CA MET A 177 -3.97 -13.48 -7.87
C MET A 177 -3.92 -13.98 -9.31
N GLU A 178 -3.84 -15.30 -9.48
CA GLU A 178 -4.19 -15.95 -10.75
C GLU A 178 -5.58 -15.40 -11.13
N ILE A 179 -5.62 -14.49 -12.11
CA ILE A 179 -6.84 -14.29 -12.88
C ILE A 179 -7.13 -15.69 -13.41
N ASP A 180 -8.17 -16.33 -12.87
CA ASP A 180 -8.54 -17.67 -13.32
C ASP A 180 -8.75 -17.57 -14.84
N SER A 181 -7.66 -17.86 -15.58
CA SER A 181 -7.61 -17.74 -17.04
C SER A 181 -8.66 -18.66 -17.67
N ASN A 182 -9.22 -19.57 -16.86
CA ASN A 182 -10.24 -20.52 -17.27
C ASN A 182 -11.60 -19.83 -17.48
N LEU A 183 -11.90 -18.72 -16.77
CA LEU A 183 -13.18 -17.99 -16.91
C LEU A 183 -12.94 -16.46 -16.95
N SER A 184 -12.38 -15.99 -18.06
CA SER A 184 -12.18 -14.55 -18.28
C SER A 184 -13.49 -13.84 -18.66
N LEU A 185 -13.53 -12.49 -18.54
CA LEU A 185 -14.65 -11.67 -19.01
C LEU A 185 -14.98 -11.93 -20.49
N GLU A 186 -13.98 -12.13 -21.35
CA GLU A 186 -14.21 -12.39 -22.77
C GLU A 186 -14.83 -13.78 -23.00
N LYS A 187 -14.45 -14.82 -22.24
CA LYS A 187 -15.12 -16.11 -22.26
C LYS A 187 -16.56 -15.98 -21.73
N ALA A 188 -16.78 -15.28 -20.63
CA ALA A 188 -18.10 -15.01 -20.08
C ALA A 188 -19.04 -14.33 -21.09
N LYS A 189 -18.56 -13.33 -21.83
CA LYS A 189 -19.35 -12.72 -22.92
C LYS A 189 -19.70 -13.70 -24.05
N LYS A 190 -18.77 -14.60 -24.41
CA LYS A 190 -19.04 -15.60 -25.45
C LYS A 190 -20.13 -16.57 -25.04
N ILE A 191 -20.11 -17.07 -23.81
CA ILE A 191 -21.14 -17.99 -23.32
C ILE A 191 -22.49 -17.31 -23.18
N ILE A 192 -22.55 -16.06 -22.75
CA ILE A 192 -23.79 -15.27 -22.70
C ILE A 192 -24.37 -15.11 -24.11
N ARG A 193 -23.56 -14.80 -25.11
CA ARG A 193 -24.02 -14.67 -26.51
C ARG A 193 -24.65 -15.97 -27.03
N ALA A 194 -24.10 -17.14 -26.67
CA ALA A 194 -24.70 -18.42 -27.02
C ALA A 194 -26.07 -18.62 -26.34
N GLY A 195 -26.15 -18.29 -25.05
CA GLY A 195 -27.42 -18.30 -24.31
C GLY A 195 -28.46 -17.33 -24.88
N GLN A 196 -28.05 -16.10 -25.23
CA GLN A 196 -28.93 -15.11 -25.86
C GLN A 196 -29.46 -15.59 -27.22
N LYS A 197 -28.64 -16.29 -28.02
CA LYS A 197 -29.07 -16.90 -29.29
C LYS A 197 -30.13 -17.96 -29.00
N LYS A 198 -29.89 -18.88 -28.05
CA LYS A 198 -30.84 -19.92 -27.65
C LYS A 198 -32.16 -19.34 -27.11
N ALA A 199 -32.09 -18.29 -26.27
CA ALA A 199 -33.27 -17.60 -25.76
C ALA A 199 -34.13 -17.00 -26.91
N LYS A 200 -33.51 -16.42 -27.91
CA LYS A 200 -34.21 -15.91 -29.10
C LYS A 200 -34.87 -17.01 -29.88
N GLU A 201 -34.23 -18.14 -30.09
CA GLU A 201 -34.82 -19.33 -30.76
C GLU A 201 -36.04 -19.83 -30.02
N MET A 202 -36.07 -19.66 -28.68
CA MET A 202 -37.21 -20.04 -27.83
C MET A 202 -38.24 -18.91 -27.66
N ASN A 203 -38.09 -17.77 -28.34
CA ASN A 203 -38.89 -16.56 -28.19
C ASN A 203 -38.96 -16.04 -26.76
N LEU A 204 -37.87 -16.14 -26.03
CA LEU A 204 -37.73 -15.67 -24.64
C LEU A 204 -36.75 -14.47 -24.55
N ALA A 205 -37.04 -13.57 -23.62
CA ALA A 205 -36.12 -12.54 -23.21
C ALA A 205 -35.62 -12.85 -21.80
N ALA A 206 -34.32 -13.02 -21.64
CA ALA A 206 -33.71 -13.47 -20.41
C ALA A 206 -32.61 -12.53 -19.89
N VAL A 207 -32.26 -12.67 -18.63
CA VAL A 207 -31.09 -12.09 -17.99
C VAL A 207 -30.08 -13.23 -17.73
N PHE A 208 -28.84 -12.90 -17.94
CA PHE A 208 -27.69 -13.79 -17.78
C PHE A 208 -26.72 -13.22 -16.76
N ALA A 209 -26.26 -14.02 -15.82
CA ALA A 209 -25.18 -13.64 -14.91
C ALA A 209 -24.11 -14.72 -14.91
N VAL A 210 -22.84 -14.33 -14.97
CA VAL A 210 -21.71 -15.24 -14.82
C VAL A 210 -20.91 -14.84 -13.60
N VAL A 211 -20.63 -15.80 -12.73
CA VAL A 211 -19.82 -15.63 -11.51
C VAL A 211 -18.59 -16.53 -11.55
N ASN A 212 -17.53 -16.15 -10.84
CA ASN A 212 -16.36 -17.02 -10.65
C ASN A 212 -16.62 -18.14 -9.63
N SER A 213 -15.62 -18.99 -9.37
CA SER A 213 -15.71 -20.11 -8.43
C SER A 213 -16.06 -19.73 -6.99
N GLU A 214 -15.83 -18.46 -6.61
CA GLU A 214 -16.13 -17.89 -5.29
C GLU A 214 -17.51 -17.20 -5.23
N GLY A 215 -18.23 -17.14 -6.35
CA GLY A 215 -19.54 -16.50 -6.46
C GLY A 215 -19.50 -14.99 -6.78
N ASN A 216 -18.31 -14.42 -7.05
CA ASN A 216 -18.20 -13.01 -7.43
C ASN A 216 -18.64 -12.79 -8.88
N LEU A 217 -19.41 -11.73 -9.10
CA LEU A 217 -19.94 -11.39 -10.42
C LEU A 217 -18.80 -11.01 -11.38
N ILE A 218 -18.78 -11.66 -12.56
CA ILE A 218 -17.92 -11.31 -13.69
C ILE A 218 -18.65 -10.38 -14.64
N ILE A 219 -19.88 -10.79 -15.03
CA ILE A 219 -20.73 -10.04 -15.97
C ILE A 219 -22.19 -10.37 -15.76
N GLU A 220 -23.05 -9.39 -15.98
CA GLU A 220 -24.48 -9.54 -16.09
C GLU A 220 -24.99 -8.83 -17.34
N GLU A 221 -25.83 -9.50 -18.15
CA GLU A 221 -26.46 -8.92 -19.32
C GLU A 221 -27.97 -9.21 -19.31
N ARG A 222 -28.75 -8.15 -19.55
CA ARG A 222 -30.20 -8.21 -19.67
C ARG A 222 -30.61 -8.00 -21.12
N MET A 223 -31.36 -8.96 -21.70
CA MET A 223 -31.99 -8.76 -23.01
C MET A 223 -33.10 -7.73 -22.92
N ASP A 224 -33.37 -7.05 -24.03
CA ASP A 224 -34.52 -6.16 -24.15
C ASP A 224 -35.81 -6.96 -23.84
N ASN A 225 -36.72 -6.32 -23.10
CA ASN A 225 -38.00 -6.90 -22.67
C ASN A 225 -37.91 -8.01 -21.63
N ALA A 226 -36.71 -8.39 -21.12
CA ALA A 226 -36.62 -9.31 -19.98
C ALA A 226 -37.27 -8.66 -18.74
N ILE A 227 -38.00 -9.47 -17.96
CA ILE A 227 -38.72 -9.00 -16.77
C ILE A 227 -37.74 -8.51 -15.69
N LEU A 228 -38.13 -7.50 -14.91
CA LEU A 228 -37.21 -6.83 -13.97
C LEU A 228 -36.67 -7.79 -12.90
N VAL A 229 -37.51 -8.67 -12.35
CA VAL A 229 -37.11 -9.62 -11.30
C VAL A 229 -35.98 -10.55 -11.76
N SER A 230 -35.89 -10.83 -13.06
CA SER A 230 -34.87 -11.71 -13.63
C SER A 230 -33.44 -11.19 -13.43
N VAL A 231 -33.24 -9.86 -13.27
CA VAL A 231 -31.93 -9.26 -12.97
C VAL A 231 -31.37 -9.85 -11.65
N GLU A 232 -32.16 -9.78 -10.58
CA GLU A 232 -31.73 -10.32 -9.30
C GLU A 232 -31.68 -11.85 -9.28
N VAL A 233 -32.64 -12.49 -9.96
CA VAL A 233 -32.76 -13.95 -9.96
C VAL A 233 -31.63 -14.63 -10.75
N ALA A 234 -31.22 -14.08 -11.90
CA ALA A 234 -30.13 -14.64 -12.68
C ALA A 234 -28.80 -14.65 -11.89
N TYR A 235 -28.45 -13.54 -11.25
CA TYR A 235 -27.28 -13.49 -10.38
C TYR A 235 -27.38 -14.50 -9.22
N LYS A 236 -28.49 -14.51 -8.51
CA LYS A 236 -28.68 -15.44 -7.38
C LYS A 236 -28.63 -16.91 -7.81
N LYS A 237 -29.11 -17.26 -8.99
CA LYS A 237 -28.97 -18.61 -9.57
C LYS A 237 -27.51 -18.99 -9.80
N ALA A 238 -26.73 -18.10 -10.43
CA ALA A 238 -25.30 -18.28 -10.63
C ALA A 238 -24.56 -18.39 -9.29
N TYR A 239 -24.83 -17.46 -8.36
CA TYR A 239 -24.24 -17.46 -7.02
C TYR A 239 -24.56 -18.76 -6.26
N THR A 240 -25.83 -19.19 -6.26
CA THR A 240 -26.24 -20.43 -5.58
C THR A 240 -25.51 -21.65 -6.14
N ALA A 241 -25.38 -21.74 -7.47
CA ALA A 241 -24.68 -22.86 -8.09
C ALA A 241 -23.19 -22.86 -7.70
N ALA A 242 -22.52 -21.73 -7.76
CA ALA A 242 -21.10 -21.61 -7.39
C ALA A 242 -20.87 -21.86 -5.89
N ALA A 243 -21.69 -21.27 -5.01
CA ALA A 243 -21.55 -21.37 -3.55
C ALA A 243 -21.78 -22.79 -3.02
N LEU A 244 -22.80 -23.46 -3.53
CA LEU A 244 -23.14 -24.84 -3.12
C LEU A 244 -22.44 -25.92 -3.95
N LYS A 245 -21.71 -25.51 -5.02
CA LYS A 245 -21.05 -26.41 -5.98
C LYS A 245 -22.01 -27.44 -6.59
N LEU A 246 -23.25 -27.02 -6.84
CA LEU A 246 -24.36 -27.83 -7.30
C LEU A 246 -25.21 -27.02 -8.28
N ASN A 247 -25.70 -27.62 -9.37
CA ASN A 247 -26.65 -26.94 -10.22
C ASN A 247 -27.96 -26.66 -9.45
N THR A 248 -28.60 -25.54 -9.70
CA THR A 248 -29.81 -25.21 -8.94
C THR A 248 -30.99 -26.14 -9.20
N ALA A 249 -31.04 -26.83 -10.35
CA ALA A 249 -32.02 -27.86 -10.60
C ALA A 249 -31.83 -29.11 -9.69
N ASP A 250 -30.57 -29.48 -9.42
CA ASP A 250 -30.23 -30.59 -8.55
C ASP A 250 -30.49 -30.29 -7.07
N LEU A 251 -30.53 -29.00 -6.72
CA LEU A 251 -30.85 -28.50 -5.38
C LEU A 251 -32.38 -28.66 -5.08
N THR A 252 -33.23 -28.54 -6.07
CA THR A 252 -34.70 -28.54 -5.90
C THR A 252 -35.23 -29.69 -5.04
N PRO A 253 -34.86 -30.96 -5.24
CA PRO A 253 -35.31 -32.07 -4.39
C PRO A 253 -34.73 -32.01 -2.97
N LEU A 254 -33.58 -31.39 -2.77
CA LEU A 254 -32.91 -31.36 -1.47
C LEU A 254 -33.46 -30.30 -0.51
N VAL A 255 -34.31 -29.40 -0.98
CA VAL A 255 -34.94 -28.33 -0.18
C VAL A 255 -36.43 -28.61 0.14
N GLN A 256 -36.95 -29.78 -0.23
CA GLN A 256 -38.34 -30.16 0.07
C GLN A 256 -38.53 -30.49 1.57
N PRO A 257 -39.76 -30.42 2.08
CA PRO A 257 -40.01 -30.77 3.48
C PRO A 257 -39.42 -32.14 3.86
N GLY A 258 -38.59 -32.16 4.90
CA GLY A 258 -37.87 -33.35 5.36
C GLY A 258 -36.54 -33.64 4.64
N ALA A 259 -36.19 -32.89 3.60
CA ALA A 259 -34.90 -33.02 2.93
C ALA A 259 -33.78 -32.27 3.65
N MET A 260 -32.52 -32.60 3.29
CA MET A 260 -31.29 -32.13 3.99
C MET A 260 -31.16 -30.60 4.08
N PHE A 261 -31.57 -29.88 3.04
CA PHE A 261 -31.48 -28.43 2.96
C PHE A 261 -32.83 -27.73 3.10
N TYR A 262 -33.81 -28.38 3.72
CA TYR A 262 -35.10 -27.76 4.01
C TYR A 262 -34.90 -26.47 4.82
N GLY A 263 -35.46 -25.37 4.33
CA GLY A 263 -35.29 -24.04 4.94
C GLY A 263 -34.21 -23.17 4.31
N LEU A 264 -33.36 -23.67 3.39
CA LEU A 264 -32.36 -22.90 2.70
C LEU A 264 -32.98 -21.69 1.96
N GLN A 265 -34.19 -21.81 1.45
CA GLN A 265 -34.95 -20.74 0.79
C GLN A 265 -35.32 -19.58 1.70
N ALA A 266 -35.15 -19.71 3.01
CA ALA A 266 -35.34 -18.57 3.97
C ALA A 266 -34.19 -17.55 3.91
N ASP A 267 -33.03 -17.97 3.42
CA ASP A 267 -31.93 -17.02 3.15
C ASP A 267 -32.14 -16.41 1.75
N PRO A 268 -32.30 -15.08 1.66
CA PRO A 268 -32.59 -14.39 0.39
C PRO A 268 -31.47 -14.47 -0.65
N LYS A 269 -30.29 -14.99 -0.27
CA LYS A 269 -29.15 -15.16 -1.19
C LYS A 269 -29.33 -16.33 -2.15
N TYR A 270 -30.08 -17.37 -1.75
CA TYR A 270 -30.16 -18.61 -2.51
C TYR A 270 -31.45 -18.73 -3.32
N ILE A 271 -31.31 -19.26 -4.52
CA ILE A 271 -32.41 -19.65 -5.41
C ILE A 271 -32.44 -21.16 -5.53
N ILE A 272 -33.62 -21.78 -5.26
CA ILE A 272 -33.78 -23.22 -5.14
C ILE A 272 -34.39 -23.90 -6.39
N PHE A 273 -34.50 -23.19 -7.51
CA PHE A 273 -35.07 -23.71 -8.75
C PHE A 273 -34.11 -23.49 -9.92
N GLY A 274 -34.30 -24.29 -10.99
CA GLY A 274 -33.39 -24.41 -12.12
C GLY A 274 -33.05 -23.09 -12.86
N GLY A 275 -31.92 -23.12 -13.54
CA GLY A 275 -31.37 -21.99 -14.34
C GLY A 275 -29.95 -21.55 -13.89
N GLY A 276 -29.41 -22.07 -12.78
CA GLY A 276 -28.03 -21.90 -12.38
C GLY A 276 -27.22 -23.18 -12.66
N VAL A 277 -26.15 -23.08 -13.44
CA VAL A 277 -25.36 -24.24 -13.89
C VAL A 277 -23.86 -23.93 -13.71
N LEU A 278 -23.13 -24.94 -13.21
CA LEU A 278 -21.69 -24.87 -13.00
C LEU A 278 -20.90 -24.84 -14.32
N LEU A 279 -19.87 -24.05 -14.37
CA LEU A 279 -18.85 -24.03 -15.41
C LEU A 279 -17.62 -24.79 -14.90
N LYS A 280 -17.14 -25.76 -15.68
CA LYS A 280 -16.03 -26.63 -15.26
C LYS A 280 -14.97 -26.73 -16.36
N VAL A 281 -13.70 -26.78 -15.93
CA VAL A 281 -12.53 -27.09 -16.78
C VAL A 281 -11.79 -28.24 -16.12
N ASP A 282 -11.56 -29.32 -16.86
CA ASP A 282 -10.90 -30.54 -16.35
C ASP A 282 -11.52 -31.07 -15.03
N GLY A 283 -12.84 -30.97 -14.91
CA GLY A 283 -13.58 -31.38 -13.73
C GLY A 283 -13.56 -30.39 -12.56
N LYS A 284 -12.75 -29.34 -12.60
CA LYS A 284 -12.71 -28.28 -11.58
C LYS A 284 -13.75 -27.21 -11.87
N ILE A 285 -14.47 -26.78 -10.86
CA ILE A 285 -15.44 -25.69 -10.95
C ILE A 285 -14.67 -24.38 -11.03
N VAL A 286 -14.84 -23.64 -12.15
CA VAL A 286 -14.24 -22.33 -12.39
C VAL A 286 -15.23 -21.17 -12.24
N GLY A 287 -16.53 -21.49 -12.15
CA GLY A 287 -17.60 -20.53 -11.96
C GLY A 287 -18.96 -21.13 -12.21
N ALA A 288 -19.96 -20.26 -12.42
CA ALA A 288 -21.31 -20.66 -12.76
C ALA A 288 -21.99 -19.60 -13.65
N VAL A 289 -22.96 -20.05 -14.44
CA VAL A 289 -23.88 -19.19 -15.20
C VAL A 289 -25.28 -19.30 -14.62
N GLY A 290 -25.97 -18.19 -14.47
CA GLY A 290 -27.37 -18.11 -14.09
C GLY A 290 -28.19 -17.47 -15.19
N VAL A 291 -29.32 -18.08 -15.51
CA VAL A 291 -30.29 -17.61 -16.51
C VAL A 291 -31.66 -17.45 -15.87
N SER A 292 -32.33 -16.37 -16.17
CA SER A 292 -33.70 -16.12 -15.73
C SER A 292 -34.48 -15.34 -16.79
N GLY A 293 -35.63 -15.87 -17.18
CA GLY A 293 -36.50 -15.23 -18.19
C GLY A 293 -37.76 -16.04 -18.52
N GLY A 294 -37.71 -17.35 -18.29
CA GLY A 294 -38.79 -18.26 -18.54
C GLY A 294 -39.15 -19.12 -17.31
N SER A 295 -39.70 -20.28 -17.55
CA SER A 295 -39.84 -21.34 -16.54
C SER A 295 -38.47 -21.88 -16.14
N ALA A 296 -38.40 -22.60 -15.00
CA ALA A 296 -37.16 -23.21 -14.56
C ALA A 296 -36.55 -24.19 -15.57
N GLN A 297 -37.39 -24.86 -16.36
CA GLN A 297 -36.95 -25.76 -17.42
C GLN A 297 -36.37 -25.01 -18.61
N GLU A 298 -37.05 -23.95 -19.08
CA GLU A 298 -36.57 -23.10 -20.17
C GLU A 298 -35.25 -22.37 -19.78
N ASP A 299 -35.16 -21.86 -18.56
CA ASP A 299 -33.95 -21.26 -18.05
C ASP A 299 -32.78 -22.26 -18.02
N MET A 300 -33.04 -23.55 -17.65
CA MET A 300 -32.01 -24.59 -17.68
C MET A 300 -31.59 -24.94 -19.10
N GLU A 301 -32.51 -24.99 -20.07
CA GLU A 301 -32.18 -25.23 -21.46
C GLU A 301 -31.29 -24.14 -22.04
N ILE A 302 -31.59 -22.88 -21.73
CA ILE A 302 -30.77 -21.74 -22.13
C ILE A 302 -29.40 -21.76 -21.41
N ALA A 303 -29.36 -22.06 -20.11
CA ALA A 303 -28.13 -22.18 -19.35
C ALA A 303 -27.21 -23.29 -19.86
N LYS A 304 -27.80 -24.41 -20.32
CA LYS A 304 -27.06 -25.51 -20.96
C LYS A 304 -26.38 -25.03 -22.25
N ALA A 305 -27.04 -24.23 -23.09
CA ALA A 305 -26.40 -23.65 -24.28
C ALA A 305 -25.20 -22.75 -23.93
N CYS A 306 -25.26 -22.07 -22.78
CA CYS A 306 -24.09 -21.33 -22.26
C CYS A 306 -22.93 -22.27 -21.91
N VAL A 307 -23.22 -23.40 -21.23
CA VAL A 307 -22.20 -24.40 -20.82
C VAL A 307 -21.62 -25.09 -22.05
N ASP A 308 -22.45 -25.53 -23.00
CA ASP A 308 -21.98 -26.16 -24.24
C ASP A 308 -21.04 -25.24 -25.03
N ALA A 309 -21.31 -23.94 -25.06
CA ALA A 309 -20.40 -22.94 -25.65
C ALA A 309 -19.12 -22.77 -24.84
N PHE A 310 -19.17 -22.89 -23.51
CA PHE A 310 -17.98 -22.78 -22.66
C PHE A 310 -17.03 -23.94 -22.88
N GLU A 311 -17.52 -25.15 -23.05
CA GLU A 311 -16.71 -26.37 -23.29
C GLU A 311 -15.97 -26.32 -24.63
N THR A 312 -16.36 -25.44 -25.56
CA THR A 312 -15.75 -25.28 -26.89
C THR A 312 -14.69 -24.17 -26.96
N ILE A 313 -14.46 -23.41 -25.91
CA ILE A 313 -13.55 -22.24 -25.85
C ILE A 313 -12.54 -22.34 -24.72
#